data_49a616558a56bb415514fe224c13628b
#
_entry.id   49a616558a56bb415514fe224c13628b
#
_cell.length_a   1.000
_cell.length_b   1.000
_cell.length_c   1.000
_cell.angle_alpha   90.00
_cell.angle_beta   90.00
_cell.angle_gamma   90.00
#
_symmetry.space_group_name_H-M   'P 1'
#
loop_
_entity.id
_entity.type
_entity.pdbx_description
1 polymer ?
#
loop_
_entity_poly.entity_id
_entity_poly.type
_entity_poly.pdbx_seq_one_letter_code
_entity_poly.pdbx_strand_id
1 'polypeptide(L)'
;IASLLIAASAIAPSVKAEGYNINYSAEAVLNAGSGDFAPYYVASNRHGIITQSKNALLRASISRPMQLEKRFTYGFAADIIGGYGSDVDYLRYSGGKLIQNPQHPARFWLQQLYGEIKYRSLFLTVGLKEHSSAMLYTPLSSGDLVESGNSRPMLECRAGFIDFQNIPFTNGWVQIQGEISYA
;
A
#
# COMPACT_ATOMS: atom_id res chain seq x y z
N ILE A 1 -31.55 7.44 -6.93
CA ILE A 1 -30.81 6.31 -7.51
C ILE A 1 -30.15 5.59 -6.33
N ALA A 2 -30.71 4.45 -5.93
CA ALA A 2 -30.17 3.65 -4.83
C ALA A 2 -29.01 2.78 -5.38
N SER A 3 -27.78 3.07 -4.99
CA SER A 3 -26.66 2.18 -5.23
C SER A 3 -26.61 1.13 -4.12
N LEU A 4 -26.85 -0.12 -4.49
CA LEU A 4 -26.63 -1.25 -3.60
C LEU A 4 -25.13 -1.56 -3.62
N LEU A 5 -24.45 -1.24 -2.52
CA LEU A 5 -23.05 -1.61 -2.33
C LEU A 5 -23.02 -2.95 -1.60
N ILE A 6 -22.63 -4.00 -2.27
CA ILE A 6 -22.29 -5.28 -1.64
C ILE A 6 -20.76 -5.37 -1.65
N ALA A 7 -20.13 -5.00 -0.54
CA ALA A 7 -18.73 -5.28 -0.30
C ALA A 7 -18.65 -6.56 0.53
N ALA A 8 -18.27 -7.66 -0.08
CA ALA A 8 -17.95 -8.90 0.61
C ALA A 8 -16.43 -9.08 0.57
N SER A 9 -15.76 -8.90 1.70
CA SER A 9 -14.37 -9.29 1.88
C SER A 9 -14.33 -10.61 2.63
N ALA A 10 -13.89 -11.67 1.98
CA ALA A 10 -13.54 -12.92 2.64
C ALA A 10 -12.03 -12.89 2.89
N ILE A 11 -11.65 -12.67 4.13
CA ILE A 11 -10.27 -12.79 4.57
C ILE A 11 -10.05 -14.25 4.94
N ALA A 12 -9.24 -14.97 4.16
CA ALA A 12 -8.75 -16.27 4.58
C ALA A 12 -7.83 -16.10 5.80
N PRO A 13 -7.90 -16.98 6.80
CA PRO A 13 -7.05 -16.88 7.98
C PRO A 13 -5.58 -16.90 7.55
N SER A 14 -4.79 -15.98 8.10
CA SER A 14 -3.35 -15.98 7.89
C SER A 14 -2.77 -17.26 8.49
N VAL A 15 -2.25 -18.14 7.66
CA VAL A 15 -1.54 -19.33 8.12
C VAL A 15 -0.13 -18.90 8.51
N LYS A 16 0.19 -18.97 9.79
CA LYS A 16 1.55 -18.82 10.29
C LYS A 16 2.28 -20.15 10.10
N ALA A 17 3.34 -20.15 9.33
CA ALA A 17 4.26 -21.28 9.33
C ALA A 17 5.04 -21.27 10.64
N GLU A 18 4.91 -22.31 11.45
CA GLU A 18 5.65 -22.46 12.71
C GLU A 18 7.16 -22.40 12.41
N GLY A 19 7.85 -21.46 13.05
CA GLY A 19 9.31 -21.29 13.00
C GLY A 19 9.84 -20.14 12.18
N TYR A 20 9.13 -19.62 11.16
CA TYR A 20 9.67 -18.60 10.25
C TYR A 20 8.98 -17.24 10.27
N ASN A 21 7.92 -17.04 11.03
CA ASN A 21 7.11 -15.81 11.05
C ASN A 21 6.67 -15.33 9.65
N ILE A 22 6.36 -16.26 8.76
CA ILE A 22 5.86 -15.96 7.42
C ILE A 22 4.34 -15.97 7.47
N ASN A 23 3.73 -14.90 6.98
CA ASN A 23 2.30 -14.75 6.88
C ASN A 23 1.87 -14.91 5.43
N TYR A 24 0.82 -15.68 5.22
CA TYR A 24 0.16 -15.82 3.93
C TYR A 24 -1.25 -15.28 4.07
N SER A 25 -1.72 -14.53 3.10
CA SER A 25 -3.12 -14.12 3.07
C SER A 25 -3.70 -14.19 1.66
N ALA A 26 -4.99 -14.45 1.59
CA ALA A 26 -5.78 -14.35 0.38
C ALA A 26 -7.03 -13.51 0.69
N GLU A 27 -7.35 -12.57 -0.19
CA GLU A 27 -8.50 -11.69 -0.05
C GLU A 27 -9.27 -11.67 -1.37
N ALA A 28 -10.59 -11.75 -1.29
CA ALA A 28 -11.47 -11.52 -2.41
C ALA A 28 -12.29 -10.25 -2.15
N VAL A 29 -12.29 -9.33 -3.09
CA VAL A 29 -13.03 -8.08 -3.03
C VAL A 29 -14.01 -8.02 -4.18
N LEU A 30 -15.30 -7.85 -3.86
CA LEU A 30 -16.37 -7.69 -4.82
C LEU A 30 -17.07 -6.36 -4.56
N ASN A 31 -17.13 -5.50 -5.57
CA ASN A 31 -17.91 -4.28 -5.51
C ASN A 31 -18.87 -4.21 -6.68
N ALA A 32 -20.09 -3.77 -6.40
CA ALA A 32 -21.11 -3.50 -7.39
C ALA A 32 -21.78 -2.17 -7.07
N GLY A 33 -21.67 -1.23 -7.97
CA GLY A 33 -22.22 0.13 -7.82
C GLY A 33 -22.69 0.69 -9.16
N SER A 34 -23.26 1.87 -9.13
CA SER A 34 -23.63 2.64 -10.32
C SER A 34 -22.61 3.77 -10.53
N GLY A 35 -22.34 4.10 -11.80
CA GLY A 35 -21.32 5.06 -12.20
C GLY A 35 -19.96 4.39 -12.49
N ASP A 36 -18.99 5.18 -12.90
CA ASP A 36 -17.68 4.70 -13.35
C ASP A 36 -16.74 4.47 -12.18
N PHE A 37 -16.73 5.39 -11.22
CA PHE A 37 -15.81 5.35 -10.08
C PHE A 37 -16.46 4.80 -8.82
N ALA A 38 -15.67 4.12 -8.01
CA ALA A 38 -16.10 3.73 -6.68
C ALA A 38 -16.33 4.96 -5.81
N PRO A 39 -17.34 4.93 -4.92
CA PRO A 39 -17.50 6.00 -3.95
C PRO A 39 -16.25 6.20 -3.10
N TYR A 40 -15.96 7.45 -2.70
CA TYR A 40 -14.75 7.79 -1.97
C TYR A 40 -14.51 6.92 -0.73
N TYR A 41 -15.54 6.66 0.06
CA TYR A 41 -15.44 5.85 1.28
C TYR A 41 -15.13 4.37 1.04
N VAL A 42 -15.30 3.87 -0.19
CA VAL A 42 -14.91 2.51 -0.61
C VAL A 42 -13.47 2.49 -1.12
N ALA A 43 -13.08 3.54 -1.84
CA ALA A 43 -11.79 3.64 -2.51
C ALA A 43 -10.68 4.18 -1.60
N SER A 44 -11.04 4.99 -0.58
CA SER A 44 -10.06 5.65 0.28
C SER A 44 -9.28 4.67 1.16
N ASN A 45 -8.00 4.97 1.37
CA ASN A 45 -7.07 4.19 2.19
C ASN A 45 -6.93 2.72 1.72
N ARG A 46 -7.04 2.51 0.41
CA ARG A 46 -6.90 1.20 -0.23
C ARG A 46 -5.72 1.14 -1.20
N HIS A 47 -4.77 2.05 -1.06
CA HIS A 47 -3.54 2.11 -1.88
C HIS A 47 -3.81 1.98 -3.39
N GLY A 48 -4.88 2.61 -3.87
CA GLY A 48 -5.27 2.61 -5.28
C GLY A 48 -5.73 1.26 -5.84
N ILE A 49 -6.10 0.30 -4.98
CA ILE A 49 -6.58 -1.02 -5.39
C ILE A 49 -7.99 -0.93 -5.96
N ILE A 50 -8.87 -0.18 -5.29
CA ILE A 50 -10.27 -0.03 -5.69
C ILE A 50 -10.45 1.35 -6.32
N THR A 51 -10.74 1.38 -7.60
CA THR A 51 -10.99 2.63 -8.33
C THR A 51 -12.34 2.65 -9.05
N GLN A 52 -12.79 1.51 -9.56
CA GLN A 52 -14.06 1.40 -10.30
C GLN A 52 -15.21 1.01 -9.37
N SER A 53 -16.42 1.41 -9.75
CA SER A 53 -17.65 1.07 -9.04
C SER A 53 -18.01 -0.43 -9.12
N LYS A 54 -17.57 -1.09 -10.19
CA LYS A 54 -17.79 -2.53 -10.40
C LYS A 54 -16.45 -3.21 -10.55
N ASN A 55 -16.09 -4.04 -9.60
CA ASN A 55 -14.87 -4.81 -9.66
C ASN A 55 -14.99 -6.14 -8.90
N ALA A 56 -14.20 -7.11 -9.33
CA ALA A 56 -14.02 -8.40 -8.70
C ALA A 56 -12.53 -8.70 -8.68
N LEU A 57 -11.91 -8.59 -7.51
CA LEU A 57 -10.47 -8.68 -7.33
C LEU A 57 -10.12 -9.82 -6.39
N LEU A 58 -9.04 -10.50 -6.70
CA LEU A 58 -8.39 -11.48 -5.84
C LEU A 58 -6.98 -10.97 -5.51
N ARG A 59 -6.67 -10.91 -4.25
CA ARG A 59 -5.36 -10.53 -3.72
C ARG A 59 -4.74 -11.74 -3.05
N ALA A 60 -3.48 -12.02 -3.34
CA ALA A 60 -2.68 -13.02 -2.64
C ALA A 60 -1.40 -12.38 -2.16
N SER A 61 -1.06 -12.59 -0.90
CA SER A 61 0.15 -12.04 -0.33
C SER A 61 0.94 -13.04 0.49
N ILE A 62 2.25 -12.84 0.47
CA ILE A 62 3.21 -13.47 1.37
C ILE A 62 4.04 -12.37 2.01
N SER A 63 4.23 -12.43 3.32
CA SER A 63 5.04 -11.43 4.01
C SER A 63 5.77 -12.01 5.20
N ARG A 64 6.92 -11.44 5.48
CA ARG A 64 7.69 -11.64 6.69
C ARG A 64 8.05 -10.28 7.27
N PRO A 65 7.38 -9.83 8.34
CA PRO A 65 7.70 -8.57 8.97
C PRO A 65 9.07 -8.63 9.67
N MET A 66 9.75 -7.49 9.71
CA MET A 66 10.97 -7.35 10.53
C MET A 66 10.64 -7.50 12.03
N GLN A 67 11.52 -8.18 12.74
CA GLN A 67 11.46 -8.29 14.21
C GLN A 67 12.27 -7.14 14.81
N LEU A 68 11.61 -6.04 15.15
CA LEU A 68 12.28 -4.79 15.57
C LEU A 68 13.14 -4.95 16.83
N GLU A 69 12.83 -5.91 17.67
CA GLU A 69 13.58 -6.25 18.90
C GLU A 69 14.97 -6.83 18.62
N LYS A 70 15.15 -7.49 17.47
CA LYS A 70 16.43 -8.11 17.12
C LYS A 70 17.42 -7.08 16.61
N ARG A 71 18.69 -7.27 16.98
CA ARG A 71 19.80 -6.43 16.49
C ARG A 71 19.95 -6.49 14.97
N PHE A 72 19.82 -7.68 14.40
CA PHE A 72 19.78 -7.92 12.97
C PHE A 72 18.48 -8.64 12.61
N THR A 73 17.78 -8.14 11.62
CA THR A 73 16.56 -8.75 11.10
C THR A 73 16.38 -8.37 9.64
N TYR A 74 15.57 -9.17 8.95
CA TYR A 74 15.13 -8.87 7.60
C TYR A 74 13.63 -9.11 7.48
N GLY A 75 13.03 -8.39 6.57
CA GLY A 75 11.63 -8.52 6.18
C GLY A 75 11.49 -8.57 4.68
N PHE A 76 10.37 -9.03 4.20
CA PHE A 76 9.98 -8.96 2.80
C PHE A 76 8.46 -9.08 2.67
N ALA A 77 7.93 -8.60 1.57
CA ALA A 77 6.59 -8.97 1.13
C ALA A 77 6.52 -9.04 -0.39
N ALA A 78 5.61 -9.89 -0.85
CA ALA A 78 5.15 -9.93 -2.23
C ALA A 78 3.62 -10.01 -2.20
N ASP A 79 2.98 -9.16 -3.00
CA ASP A 79 1.54 -9.01 -3.01
C ASP A 79 1.08 -8.78 -4.45
N ILE A 80 0.25 -9.71 -4.93
CA ILE A 80 -0.26 -9.71 -6.29
C ILE A 80 -1.78 -9.58 -6.27
N ILE A 81 -2.29 -8.81 -7.21
CA ILE A 81 -3.72 -8.62 -7.39
C ILE A 81 -4.08 -8.95 -8.82
N GLY A 82 -5.14 -9.72 -8.97
CA GLY A 82 -5.74 -10.04 -10.26
C GLY A 82 -7.24 -9.96 -10.21
N GLY A 83 -7.86 -9.63 -11.34
CA GLY A 83 -9.31 -9.60 -11.39
C GLY A 83 -9.87 -8.77 -12.53
N TYR A 84 -11.10 -8.35 -12.35
CA TYR A 84 -11.87 -7.59 -13.30
C TYR A 84 -12.31 -6.26 -12.69
N GLY A 85 -12.22 -5.20 -13.47
CA GLY A 85 -12.84 -3.90 -13.17
C GLY A 85 -13.58 -3.41 -14.42
N SER A 86 -14.68 -2.68 -14.22
CA SER A 86 -15.39 -2.04 -15.33
C SER A 86 -14.54 -0.97 -16.00
N ASP A 87 -14.77 -0.75 -17.28
CA ASP A 87 -14.15 0.33 -18.01
C ASP A 87 -14.58 1.68 -17.45
N VAL A 88 -13.71 2.66 -17.56
CA VAL A 88 -13.93 4.02 -17.08
C VAL A 88 -13.64 5.00 -18.19
N ASP A 89 -14.56 5.92 -18.42
CA ASP A 89 -14.39 7.00 -19.39
C ASP A 89 -13.77 8.23 -18.72
N TYR A 90 -12.55 8.56 -19.12
CA TYR A 90 -11.89 9.80 -18.73
C TYR A 90 -12.06 10.87 -19.80
N LEU A 91 -12.39 12.06 -19.36
CA LEU A 91 -12.37 13.24 -20.23
C LEU A 91 -10.93 13.74 -20.38
N ARG A 92 -10.39 13.66 -21.58
CA ARG A 92 -9.07 14.20 -21.92
C ARG A 92 -9.22 15.45 -22.78
N TYR A 93 -8.53 16.52 -22.42
CA TYR A 93 -8.43 17.71 -23.26
C TYR A 93 -7.34 17.49 -24.30
N SER A 94 -7.72 17.49 -25.59
CA SER A 94 -6.78 17.36 -26.71
C SER A 94 -7.26 18.22 -27.88
N GLY A 95 -6.37 19.05 -28.42
CA GLY A 95 -6.65 19.91 -29.58
C GLY A 95 -7.83 20.89 -29.38
N GLY A 96 -8.02 21.41 -28.18
CA GLY A 96 -9.10 22.36 -27.86
C GLY A 96 -10.47 21.71 -27.64
N LYS A 97 -10.57 20.38 -27.58
CA LYS A 97 -11.80 19.65 -27.36
C LYS A 97 -11.65 18.62 -26.22
N LEU A 98 -12.75 18.43 -25.48
CA LEU A 98 -12.87 17.31 -24.54
C LEU A 98 -13.22 16.04 -25.32
N ILE A 99 -12.35 15.04 -25.23
CA ILE A 99 -12.53 13.73 -25.88
C ILE A 99 -12.70 12.69 -24.78
N GLN A 100 -13.70 11.83 -24.92
CA GLN A 100 -13.82 10.64 -24.08
C GLN A 100 -12.69 9.65 -24.42
N ASN A 101 -11.99 9.20 -23.41
CA ASN A 101 -10.90 8.25 -23.55
C ASN A 101 -11.18 7.05 -22.63
N PRO A 102 -11.79 5.98 -23.15
CA PRO A 102 -12.08 4.79 -22.37
C PRO A 102 -10.77 4.16 -21.91
N GLN A 103 -10.71 3.81 -20.64
CA GLN A 103 -9.57 3.12 -20.04
C GLN A 103 -10.02 1.77 -19.47
N HIS A 104 -9.27 0.75 -19.82
CA HIS A 104 -9.43 -0.58 -19.29
C HIS A 104 -8.49 -0.78 -18.11
N PRO A 105 -8.99 -1.11 -16.92
CA PRO A 105 -8.11 -1.38 -15.79
C PRO A 105 -7.26 -2.63 -16.04
N ALA A 106 -6.04 -2.60 -15.52
CA ALA A 106 -5.17 -3.77 -15.58
C ALA A 106 -5.83 -4.95 -14.87
N ARG A 107 -5.83 -6.11 -15.51
CA ARG A 107 -6.40 -7.33 -14.94
C ARG A 107 -5.48 -8.01 -13.94
N PHE A 108 -4.22 -7.65 -13.94
CA PHE A 108 -3.19 -8.19 -13.06
C PHE A 108 -2.14 -7.13 -12.80
N TRP A 109 -1.73 -6.99 -11.52
CA TRP A 109 -0.63 -6.11 -11.16
C TRP A 109 0.04 -6.57 -9.86
N LEU A 110 1.28 -6.15 -9.72
CA LEU A 110 2.06 -6.29 -8.51
C LEU A 110 1.75 -5.10 -7.60
N GLN A 111 1.19 -5.36 -6.43
CA GLN A 111 0.85 -4.31 -5.48
C GLN A 111 2.03 -4.01 -4.55
N GLN A 112 2.68 -5.05 -4.05
CA GLN A 112 3.90 -4.93 -3.27
C GLN A 112 4.94 -5.95 -3.70
N LEU A 113 6.18 -5.54 -3.71
CA LEU A 113 7.34 -6.42 -3.81
C LEU A 113 8.53 -5.68 -3.22
N TYR A 114 8.87 -5.96 -1.99
CA TYR A 114 9.99 -5.31 -1.33
C TYR A 114 10.79 -6.28 -0.46
N GLY A 115 12.03 -5.90 -0.23
CA GLY A 115 12.90 -6.47 0.78
C GLY A 115 13.41 -5.38 1.71
N GLU A 116 13.55 -5.73 2.97
CA GLU A 116 14.05 -4.81 3.99
C GLU A 116 15.01 -5.50 4.94
N ILE A 117 16.01 -4.78 5.37
CA ILE A 117 16.99 -5.23 6.36
C ILE A 117 17.15 -4.18 7.44
N LYS A 118 17.44 -4.65 8.64
CA LYS A 118 17.72 -3.79 9.79
C LYS A 118 18.96 -4.30 10.50
N TYR A 119 19.85 -3.38 10.84
CA TYR A 119 20.97 -3.64 11.72
C TYR A 119 21.03 -2.57 12.80
N ARG A 120 20.80 -2.95 14.06
CA ARG A 120 20.57 -2.02 15.17
C ARG A 120 19.40 -1.09 14.82
N SER A 121 19.62 0.21 14.77
CA SER A 121 18.62 1.21 14.40
C SER A 121 18.60 1.57 12.92
N LEU A 122 19.63 1.18 12.17
CA LEU A 122 19.68 1.41 10.72
C LEU A 122 18.78 0.46 9.98
N PHE A 123 18.02 0.97 9.02
CA PHE A 123 17.24 0.15 8.11
C PHE A 123 17.49 0.54 6.65
N LEU A 124 17.26 -0.42 5.78
CA LEU A 124 17.24 -0.25 4.34
C LEU A 124 16.05 -1.03 3.80
N THR A 125 15.22 -0.36 3.02
CA THR A 125 14.08 -0.96 2.29
C THR A 125 14.27 -0.69 0.81
N VAL A 126 14.05 -1.70 -0.02
CA VAL A 126 14.11 -1.58 -1.49
C VAL A 126 12.91 -2.30 -2.08
N GLY A 127 12.20 -1.63 -2.98
CA GLY A 127 11.09 -2.20 -3.71
C GLY A 127 9.81 -1.37 -3.66
N LEU A 128 8.70 -2.03 -4.00
CA LEU A 128 7.34 -1.49 -3.95
C LEU A 128 6.76 -1.79 -2.57
N LYS A 129 6.69 -0.81 -1.68
CA LYS A 129 6.13 -0.98 -0.34
C LYS A 129 4.96 -0.02 -0.12
N GLU A 130 3.84 -0.55 0.38
CA GLU A 130 2.74 0.29 0.87
C GLU A 130 3.20 1.01 2.15
N HIS A 131 3.04 2.32 2.16
CA HIS A 131 3.33 3.14 3.32
C HIS A 131 2.04 3.61 3.96
N SER A 132 2.01 3.57 5.28
CA SER A 132 1.00 4.25 6.08
C SER A 132 1.71 5.32 6.88
N SER A 133 1.28 6.57 6.75
CA SER A 133 1.82 7.66 7.53
C SER A 133 1.68 7.39 9.02
N ALA A 134 2.76 7.63 9.78
CA ALA A 134 2.71 7.59 11.23
C ALA A 134 1.76 8.64 11.84
N MET A 135 1.36 9.64 11.07
CA MET A 135 0.38 10.65 11.47
C MET A 135 -1.08 10.21 11.29
N LEU A 136 -1.31 9.05 10.70
CA LEU A 136 -2.64 8.48 10.54
C LEU A 136 -3.13 7.82 11.82
N TYR A 137 -3.57 8.60 12.77
CA TYR A 137 -4.19 8.08 14.00
C TYR A 137 -5.65 7.64 13.82
N THR A 138 -6.26 7.95 12.68
CA THR A 138 -7.66 7.60 12.43
C THR A 138 -7.87 6.97 11.06
N PRO A 139 -8.73 5.95 10.94
CA PRO A 139 -9.06 5.32 9.66
C PRO A 139 -9.81 6.26 8.69
N LEU A 140 -10.18 7.45 9.14
CA LEU A 140 -10.89 8.45 8.34
C LEU A 140 -9.95 9.43 7.61
N SER A 141 -8.65 9.42 7.94
CA SER A 141 -7.67 10.26 7.25
C SER A 141 -7.16 9.57 5.98
N SER A 142 -7.00 10.32 4.89
CA SER A 142 -6.45 9.82 3.62
C SER A 142 -4.92 9.81 3.56
N GLY A 143 -4.26 10.18 4.62
CA GLY A 143 -2.81 10.31 4.70
C GLY A 143 -2.35 11.75 4.86
N ASP A 144 -1.03 11.91 4.94
CA ASP A 144 -0.39 13.22 4.88
C ASP A 144 -0.14 13.65 3.42
N LEU A 145 0.58 14.76 3.23
CA LEU A 145 0.89 15.27 1.89
C LEU A 145 1.93 14.43 1.14
N VAL A 146 2.71 13.64 1.84
CA VAL A 146 3.82 12.86 1.27
C VAL A 146 3.40 11.39 1.09
N GLU A 147 2.77 10.81 2.10
CA GLU A 147 2.39 9.39 2.12
C GLU A 147 0.86 9.25 2.08
N SER A 148 0.32 9.24 0.87
CA SER A 148 -1.11 9.04 0.68
C SER A 148 -1.49 7.57 0.72
N GLY A 149 -2.47 7.22 1.56
CA GLY A 149 -3.09 5.90 1.55
C GLY A 149 -3.91 5.57 0.29
N ASN A 150 -4.03 6.51 -0.64
CA ASN A 150 -4.82 6.36 -1.87
C ASN A 150 -3.98 6.07 -3.11
N SER A 151 -2.66 6.24 -3.06
CA SER A 151 -1.77 5.98 -4.19
C SER A 151 -1.21 4.56 -4.15
N ARG A 152 -0.94 4.00 -5.33
CA ARG A 152 -0.18 2.76 -5.44
C ARG A 152 1.26 2.98 -5.02
N PRO A 153 1.91 1.98 -4.43
CA PRO A 153 3.33 2.04 -4.11
C PRO A 153 4.17 2.31 -5.35
N MET A 154 5.20 3.11 -5.19
CA MET A 154 6.24 3.33 -6.20
C MET A 154 7.49 2.52 -5.84
N LEU A 155 8.28 2.20 -6.86
CA LEU A 155 9.58 1.58 -6.64
C LEU A 155 10.50 2.59 -5.96
N GLU A 156 10.96 2.25 -4.77
CA GLU A 156 11.81 3.14 -3.99
C GLU A 156 12.97 2.39 -3.32
N CYS A 157 13.98 3.17 -2.96
CA CYS A 157 15.04 2.78 -2.05
C CYS A 157 15.01 3.76 -0.86
N ARG A 158 14.76 3.24 0.34
CA ARG A 158 14.61 4.03 1.57
C ARG A 158 15.61 3.54 2.61
N ALA A 159 16.33 4.45 3.22
CA ALA A 159 17.29 4.16 4.29
C ALA A 159 17.17 5.18 5.42
N GLY A 160 17.33 4.75 6.66
CA GLY A 160 17.21 5.67 7.79
C GLY A 160 17.42 5.01 9.14
N PHE A 161 16.99 5.73 10.17
CA PHE A 161 17.02 5.28 11.55
C PHE A 161 15.61 5.05 12.07
N ILE A 162 15.35 3.84 12.58
CA ILE A 162 14.05 3.49 13.19
C ILE A 162 13.84 4.28 14.48
N ASP A 163 14.89 4.43 15.29
CA ASP A 163 14.86 5.10 16.59
C ASP A 163 15.78 6.32 16.61
N PHE A 164 15.54 7.22 17.54
CA PHE A 164 16.43 8.36 17.80
C PHE A 164 17.85 7.90 18.13
N GLN A 165 18.81 8.42 17.41
CA GLN A 165 20.23 8.15 17.58
C GLN A 165 20.92 9.34 18.23
N ASN A 166 21.69 9.07 19.29
CA ASN A 166 22.50 10.10 19.92
C ASN A 166 23.64 10.55 19.01
N ILE A 167 23.77 11.84 18.80
CA ILE A 167 24.92 12.39 18.08
C ILE A 167 26.16 12.27 18.98
N PRO A 168 27.28 11.72 18.48
CA PRO A 168 28.54 11.65 19.23
C PRO A 168 28.93 13.02 19.81
N PHE A 169 29.52 13.02 20.99
CA PHE A 169 30.00 14.22 21.73
C PHE A 169 28.91 15.11 22.34
N THR A 170 27.63 14.79 22.20
CA THR A 170 26.53 15.60 22.77
C THR A 170 26.03 15.09 24.12
N ASN A 171 26.60 13.99 24.64
CA ASN A 171 26.10 13.31 25.86
C ASN A 171 24.60 12.98 25.84
N GLY A 172 24.03 12.74 24.65
CA GLY A 172 22.62 12.45 24.48
C GLY A 172 21.68 13.66 24.46
N TRP A 173 22.20 14.88 24.52
CA TRP A 173 21.41 16.10 24.44
C TRP A 173 20.83 16.34 23.04
N VAL A 174 21.52 15.86 22.01
CA VAL A 174 21.07 15.98 20.63
C VAL A 174 20.91 14.58 20.06
N GLN A 175 19.72 14.34 19.54
CA GLN A 175 19.36 13.08 18.90
C GLN A 175 18.86 13.34 17.49
N ILE A 176 19.13 12.42 16.59
CA ILE A 176 18.66 12.46 15.21
C ILE A 176 17.85 11.20 14.89
N GLN A 177 16.72 11.40 14.26
CA GLN A 177 15.92 10.36 13.60
C GLN A 177 15.50 10.89 12.24
N GLY A 178 15.48 10.05 11.25
CA GLY A 178 15.05 10.43 9.92
C GLY A 178 15.35 9.35 8.91
N GLU A 179 14.86 9.58 7.72
CA GLU A 179 15.06 8.70 6.59
C GLU A 179 15.27 9.48 5.30
N ILE A 180 15.89 8.84 4.33
CA ILE A 180 16.09 9.34 2.98
C ILE A 180 15.46 8.31 2.04
N SER A 181 14.63 8.77 1.11
CA SER A 181 14.04 7.94 0.07
C SER A 181 14.39 8.48 -1.31
N TYR A 182 14.55 7.56 -2.24
CA TYR A 182 14.72 7.82 -3.66
C TYR A 182 13.75 6.91 -4.43
N ALA A 183 12.90 7.51 -5.28
CA ALA A 183 11.89 6.84 -6.11
C ALA A 183 12.07 7.19 -7.59
#